data_b7b588b52c56a329cdb799d2e0a87e3d
#
_entry.id   b7b588b52c56a329cdb799d2e0a87e3d
#
_cell.length_a   1.000
_cell.length_b   1.000
_cell.length_c   1.000
_cell.angle_alpha   90.00
_cell.angle_beta   90.00
_cell.angle_gamma   90.00
#
_symmetry.space_group_name_H-M   'P 1'
#
loop_
_entity.id
_entity.type
_entity.pdbx_description
1 polymer ?
#
loop_
_entity_poly.entity_id
_entity_poly.type
_entity_poly.pdbx_seq_one_letter_code
_entity_poly.pdbx_strand_id
1 'polypeptide(L)'
;HRDLHSFPTRRSSDLFQRIDADLTEDFVESTEAEALKETTDSLTEIFRKALNNDKLEVKVEKMKNENISSMITLSEESRRMQDMMKMYSMGGSFDAGMFGGQTLVLNANNKLVQYILEHRDGEHVNLFCEQLYDLALLSHGSLTPERMTNFIARTNEIMGMLAK
;
A
#
# COMPACT_ATOMS: atom_id res chain seq x y z
N HIS A 1 28.00 12.14 -38.35
CA HIS A 1 27.72 12.16 -38.13
C HIS A 1 27.06 12.07 -37.40
N ARG A 2 26.63 11.89 -37.03
CA ARG A 2 25.98 11.94 -36.37
C ARG A 2 25.28 11.18 -35.82
N ASP A 3 25.14 10.82 -35.02
CA ASP A 3 24.57 10.09 -34.47
C ASP A 3 23.58 10.12 -33.90
N LEU A 4 23.10 10.10 -34.09
CA LEU A 4 22.06 10.24 -33.83
C LEU A 4 21.32 9.47 -33.19
N HIS A 5 21.50 9.07 -32.77
CA HIS A 5 20.98 8.39 -32.25
C HIS A 5 20.50 8.05 -31.40
N SER A 6 20.07 7.96 -31.39
CA SER A 6 19.67 6.98 -30.56
C SER A 6 19.24 7.38 -29.20
N PHE A 7 18.10 7.80 -29.17
CA PHE A 7 17.38 7.86 -27.95
C PHE A 7 17.03 6.44 -27.52
N PRO A 8 17.41 6.03 -26.33
CA PRO A 8 16.87 4.81 -25.81
C PRO A 8 15.35 4.99 -25.75
N THR A 9 14.70 4.38 -26.67
CA THR A 9 13.26 4.21 -26.56
C THR A 9 12.98 3.37 -25.34
N ARG A 10 12.70 4.01 -24.25
CA ARG A 10 12.13 3.30 -23.12
C ARG A 10 10.78 2.76 -23.57
N ARG A 11 10.70 1.48 -23.65
CA ARG A 11 9.43 0.82 -23.92
C ARG A 11 8.47 1.13 -22.80
N SER A 12 7.28 1.59 -23.11
CA SER A 12 6.24 1.88 -22.13
C SER A 12 5.91 0.68 -21.24
N SER A 13 6.12 -0.54 -21.71
CA SER A 13 5.97 -1.76 -20.93
C SER A 13 6.96 -1.88 -19.77
N ASP A 14 8.19 -1.38 -19.92
CA ASP A 14 9.18 -1.37 -18.85
C ASP A 14 8.82 -0.39 -17.73
N LEU A 15 8.14 0.69 -18.05
CA LEU A 15 7.61 1.63 -17.09
C LEU A 15 6.50 1.02 -16.21
N PHE A 16 5.64 0.20 -16.78
CA PHE A 16 4.57 -0.46 -16.02
C PHE A 16 5.07 -1.58 -15.12
N GLN A 17 6.09 -2.29 -15.53
CA GLN A 17 6.65 -3.40 -14.74
C GLN A 17 7.43 -2.96 -13.50
N ARG A 18 7.89 -1.72 -13.48
CA ARG A 18 8.76 -1.17 -12.42
C ARG A 18 8.12 -0.05 -11.60
N ILE A 19 6.84 0.23 -11.79
CA ILE A 19 6.15 1.28 -11.05
C ILE A 19 6.30 1.10 -9.55
N ASP A 20 6.20 -0.11 -9.04
CA ASP A 20 6.32 -0.38 -7.62
C ASP A 20 7.76 -0.19 -7.08
N ALA A 21 8.76 -0.47 -7.89
CA ALA A 21 10.16 -0.27 -7.50
C ALA A 21 10.61 1.19 -7.65
N ASP A 22 10.22 1.83 -8.75
CA ASP A 22 10.58 3.22 -9.03
C ASP A 22 9.86 4.21 -8.11
N LEU A 23 8.64 3.88 -7.67
CA LEU A 23 7.90 4.70 -6.72
C LEU A 23 8.60 4.82 -5.36
N THR A 24 9.31 3.79 -4.94
CA THR A 24 10.04 3.84 -3.66
C THR A 24 11.32 4.65 -3.71
N GLU A 25 11.99 4.69 -4.85
CA GLU A 25 13.25 5.42 -4.99
C GLU A 25 13.06 6.89 -5.37
N ASP A 26 12.17 7.17 -6.32
CA ASP A 26 11.99 8.52 -6.87
C ASP A 26 11.06 9.42 -6.05
N PHE A 27 10.19 8.83 -5.23
CA PHE A 27 9.16 9.57 -4.49
C PHE A 27 9.44 9.73 -2.99
N VAL A 28 10.49 9.09 -2.49
CA VAL A 28 10.84 9.17 -1.06
C VAL A 28 11.76 10.35 -0.79
N GLU A 29 11.34 11.22 0.10
CA GLU A 29 12.22 12.24 0.65
C GLU A 29 13.14 11.64 1.72
N SER A 30 14.42 11.98 1.67
CA SER A 30 15.37 11.58 2.71
C SER A 30 14.99 12.22 4.06
N THR A 31 14.75 11.41 5.05
CA THR A 31 14.36 11.87 6.38
C THR A 31 15.24 11.23 7.44
N GLU A 32 15.33 11.88 8.57
CA GLU A 32 16.02 11.36 9.74
C GLU A 32 15.47 9.98 10.14
N ALA A 33 16.34 8.98 10.05
CA ALA A 33 15.94 7.58 10.14
C ALA A 33 15.34 7.18 11.50
N GLU A 34 15.67 7.91 12.57
CA GLU A 34 15.20 7.58 13.91
C GLU A 34 13.74 7.96 14.15
N ALA A 35 13.34 9.15 13.71
CA ALA A 35 11.96 9.60 13.84
C ALA A 35 11.00 8.72 13.02
N LEU A 36 11.46 8.22 11.89
CA LEU A 36 10.68 7.30 11.07
C LEU A 36 10.52 5.92 11.70
N LYS A 37 11.49 5.46 12.47
CA LYS A 37 11.40 4.17 13.17
C LYS A 37 10.32 4.18 14.25
N GLU A 38 10.30 5.19 15.11
CA GLU A 38 9.27 5.32 16.14
C GLU A 38 7.86 5.42 15.53
N THR A 39 7.75 6.17 14.44
CA THR A 39 6.50 6.29 13.70
C THR A 39 6.09 4.95 13.08
N THR A 40 7.05 4.22 12.51
CA THR A 40 6.83 2.89 11.94
C THR A 40 6.35 1.89 12.98
N ASP A 41 7.00 1.84 14.12
CA ASP A 41 6.63 0.92 15.20
C ASP A 41 5.22 1.21 15.72
N SER A 42 4.91 2.48 15.93
CA SER A 42 3.58 2.91 16.38
C SER A 42 2.48 2.54 15.37
N LEU A 43 2.70 2.84 14.09
CA LEU A 43 1.74 2.51 13.04
C LEU A 43 1.61 1.00 12.84
N THR A 44 2.70 0.27 12.98
CA THR A 44 2.68 -1.20 12.88
C THR A 44 1.76 -1.81 13.94
N GLU A 45 1.85 -1.35 15.17
CA GLU A 45 0.98 -1.82 16.24
C GLU A 45 -0.49 -1.49 15.99
N ILE A 46 -0.76 -0.25 15.58
CA ILE A 46 -2.12 0.21 15.30
C ILE A 46 -2.75 -0.61 14.16
N PHE A 47 -2.03 -0.78 13.06
CA PHE A 47 -2.52 -1.54 11.91
C PHE A 47 -2.66 -3.04 12.20
N ARG A 48 -1.73 -3.64 12.91
CA ARG A 48 -1.84 -5.05 13.33
C ARG A 48 -3.06 -5.28 14.20
N LYS A 49 -3.31 -4.39 15.15
CA LYS A 49 -4.48 -4.44 16.01
C LYS A 49 -5.78 -4.25 15.23
N ALA A 50 -5.82 -3.25 14.35
CA ALA A 50 -7.01 -2.94 13.56
C ALA A 50 -7.37 -4.03 12.56
N LEU A 51 -6.37 -4.62 11.91
CA LEU A 51 -6.54 -5.67 10.90
C LEU A 51 -6.54 -7.08 11.48
N ASN A 52 -6.28 -7.20 12.78
CA ASN A 52 -6.12 -8.49 13.46
C ASN A 52 -5.12 -9.41 12.75
N ASN A 53 -4.00 -8.84 12.31
CA ASN A 53 -2.96 -9.53 11.56
C ASN A 53 -1.58 -9.23 12.13
N ASP A 54 -1.10 -10.10 13.00
CA ASP A 54 0.19 -9.94 13.68
C ASP A 54 1.40 -10.07 12.75
N LYS A 55 1.21 -10.64 11.57
CA LYS A 55 2.27 -10.84 10.58
C LYS A 55 2.42 -9.70 9.60
N LEU A 56 1.58 -8.68 9.69
CA LEU A 56 1.62 -7.54 8.79
C LEU A 56 2.94 -6.77 8.98
N GLU A 57 3.67 -6.61 7.91
CA GLU A 57 4.83 -5.73 7.86
C GLU A 57 4.38 -4.34 7.41
N VAL A 58 4.75 -3.34 8.19
CA VAL A 58 4.44 -1.94 7.90
C VAL A 58 5.74 -1.16 7.78
N LYS A 59 5.83 -0.33 6.77
CA LYS A 59 6.93 0.60 6.55
C LYS A 59 6.35 2.00 6.38
N VAL A 60 7.02 2.98 6.91
CA VAL A 60 6.60 4.39 6.77
C VAL A 60 7.66 5.12 5.98
N GLU A 61 7.23 5.81 4.94
CA GLU A 61 8.09 6.60 4.09
C GLU A 61 7.46 7.98 3.84
N LYS A 62 8.26 8.99 3.65
CA LYS A 62 7.79 10.30 3.22
C LYS A 62 7.77 10.35 1.70
N MET A 63 6.59 10.31 1.13
CA MET A 63 6.41 10.42 -0.31
C MET A 63 6.16 11.87 -0.72
N LYS A 64 6.70 12.28 -1.84
CA LYS A 64 6.46 13.63 -2.38
C LYS A 64 5.00 13.89 -2.71
N ASN A 65 4.28 12.85 -3.12
CA ASN A 65 2.86 12.96 -3.43
C ASN A 65 2.01 12.71 -2.19
N GLU A 66 1.51 13.76 -1.58
CA GLU A 66 0.66 13.70 -0.38
C GLU A 66 -0.68 13.00 -0.60
N ASN A 67 -1.13 12.87 -1.85
CA ASN A 67 -2.38 12.20 -2.19
C ASN A 67 -2.30 10.67 -2.10
N ILE A 68 -1.09 10.13 -2.12
CA ILE A 68 -0.89 8.69 -1.90
C ILE A 68 -0.84 8.45 -0.40
N SER A 69 -1.80 7.71 0.12
CA SER A 69 -1.87 7.39 1.55
C SER A 69 -1.11 6.11 1.90
N SER A 70 -1.23 5.11 1.06
CA SER A 70 -0.70 3.78 1.30
C SER A 70 -0.48 3.03 -0.01
N MET A 71 0.45 2.11 0.01
CA MET A 71 0.67 1.16 -1.09
C MET A 71 1.13 -0.18 -0.52
N ILE A 72 0.98 -1.24 -1.31
CA ILE A 72 1.54 -2.55 -0.97
C ILE A 72 2.72 -2.83 -1.88
N THR A 73 3.81 -3.24 -1.26
CA THR A 73 4.98 -3.79 -1.96
C THR A 73 5.10 -5.27 -1.66
N LEU A 74 5.52 -6.02 -2.65
CA LEU A 74 5.74 -7.46 -2.50
C LEU A 74 7.23 -7.74 -2.54
N SER A 75 7.69 -8.67 -1.71
CA SER A 75 9.02 -9.24 -1.89
C SER A 75 9.12 -9.96 -3.24
N GLU A 76 10.31 -10.05 -3.80
CA GLU A 76 10.52 -10.76 -5.06
C GLU A 76 10.06 -12.22 -5.02
N GLU A 77 10.25 -12.88 -3.88
CA GLU A 77 9.78 -14.24 -3.66
C GLU A 77 8.25 -14.32 -3.75
N SER A 78 7.57 -13.38 -3.13
CA SER A 78 6.11 -13.32 -3.16
C SER A 78 5.58 -13.02 -4.56
N ARG A 79 6.25 -12.17 -5.33
CA ARG A 79 5.93 -11.92 -6.73
C ARG A 79 6.06 -13.18 -7.58
N ARG A 80 7.17 -13.88 -7.46
CA ARG A 80 7.39 -15.14 -8.18
C ARG A 80 6.35 -16.19 -7.83
N MET A 81 6.01 -16.30 -6.55
CA MET A 81 4.96 -17.20 -6.10
C MET A 81 3.59 -16.85 -6.67
N GLN A 82 3.25 -15.57 -6.67
CA GLN A 82 2.00 -15.11 -7.26
C GLN A 82 1.94 -15.38 -8.77
N ASP A 83 3.02 -15.13 -9.48
CA ASP A 83 3.09 -15.39 -10.92
C ASP A 83 2.97 -16.88 -11.24
N MET A 84 3.65 -17.72 -10.47
CA MET A 84 3.50 -19.19 -10.59
C MET A 84 2.07 -19.63 -10.32
N MET A 85 1.43 -19.10 -9.30
CA MET A 85 0.06 -19.46 -8.96
C MET A 85 -0.97 -18.94 -9.94
N LYS A 86 -0.75 -17.78 -10.54
CA LYS A 86 -1.57 -17.27 -11.65
C LYS A 86 -1.52 -18.19 -12.87
N MET A 87 -0.38 -18.81 -13.12
CA MET A 87 -0.24 -19.79 -14.19
C MET A 87 -0.97 -21.11 -13.92
N TYR A 88 -1.05 -21.52 -12.65
CA TYR A 88 -1.68 -22.78 -12.24
C TYR A 88 -3.16 -22.66 -11.91
N SER A 89 -3.62 -21.49 -11.47
CA SER A 89 -5.02 -21.31 -11.16
C SER A 89 -5.72 -20.47 -12.23
N MET A 90 -6.50 -21.15 -13.02
CA MET A 90 -7.35 -20.52 -14.00
C MET A 90 -8.50 -19.77 -13.30
N GLY A 91 -8.28 -18.52 -12.93
CA GLY A 91 -9.37 -17.61 -12.57
C GLY A 91 -9.78 -17.57 -11.10
N GLY A 92 -8.97 -18.06 -10.18
CA GLY A 92 -9.19 -17.86 -8.74
C GLY A 92 -8.73 -16.48 -8.29
N SER A 93 -9.58 -15.72 -7.60
CA SER A 93 -9.16 -14.53 -6.90
C SER A 93 -8.28 -14.94 -5.71
N PHE A 94 -6.99 -14.68 -5.83
CA PHE A 94 -6.06 -14.93 -4.73
C PHE A 94 -6.10 -13.79 -3.73
N ASP A 95 -6.36 -14.11 -2.49
CA ASP A 95 -6.08 -13.20 -1.40
C ASP A 95 -4.55 -13.08 -1.27
N ALA A 96 -4.03 -11.97 -1.73
CA ALA A 96 -2.61 -11.66 -1.66
C ALA A 96 -2.09 -11.63 -0.21
N GLY A 97 -2.98 -11.52 0.77
CA GLY A 97 -2.65 -11.59 2.20
C GLY A 97 -2.28 -12.99 2.70
N MET A 98 -2.59 -14.03 1.93
CA MET A 98 -2.45 -15.42 2.37
C MET A 98 -1.00 -15.92 2.38
N PHE A 99 -0.11 -15.28 1.63
CA PHE A 99 1.24 -15.81 1.38
C PHE A 99 2.38 -15.12 2.12
N GLY A 100 2.12 -14.11 2.93
CA GLY A 100 3.20 -13.38 3.60
C GLY A 100 4.09 -12.62 2.60
N GLY A 101 5.01 -11.83 3.11
CA GLY A 101 5.93 -11.05 2.26
C GLY A 101 5.32 -9.82 1.61
N GLN A 102 4.15 -9.42 2.06
CA GLN A 102 3.58 -8.12 1.73
C GLN A 102 4.00 -7.10 2.77
N THR A 103 4.49 -5.97 2.30
CA THR A 103 4.79 -4.83 3.16
C THR A 103 3.82 -3.70 2.82
N LEU A 104 3.10 -3.24 3.82
CA LEU A 104 2.26 -2.06 3.71
C LEU A 104 3.13 -0.81 3.89
N VAL A 105 3.26 -0.02 2.85
CA VAL A 105 4.00 1.25 2.90
C VAL A 105 3.00 2.39 3.11
N LEU A 106 3.21 3.15 4.18
CA LEU A 106 2.38 4.28 4.55
C LEU A 106 3.12 5.58 4.28
N ASN A 107 2.42 6.56 3.76
CA ASN A 107 2.98 7.87 3.48
C ASN A 107 2.84 8.80 4.69
N ALA A 108 3.96 9.13 5.32
CA ALA A 108 3.99 10.03 6.47
C ALA A 108 3.49 11.46 6.16
N ASN A 109 3.53 11.89 4.90
CA ASN A 109 3.03 13.19 4.48
C ASN A 109 1.51 13.21 4.24
N ASN A 110 0.85 12.06 4.26
CA ASN A 110 -0.59 11.98 4.06
C ASN A 110 -1.35 12.32 5.33
N LYS A 111 -2.37 13.15 5.22
CA LYS A 111 -3.18 13.63 6.35
C LYS A 111 -3.91 12.53 7.10
N LEU A 112 -4.35 11.48 6.42
CA LEU A 112 -5.01 10.34 7.08
C LEU A 112 -4.05 9.53 7.92
N VAL A 113 -2.83 9.34 7.44
CA VAL A 113 -1.78 8.66 8.20
C VAL A 113 -1.39 9.47 9.44
N GLN A 114 -1.25 10.79 9.31
CA GLN A 114 -1.00 11.68 10.43
C GLN A 114 -2.16 11.65 11.45
N TYR A 115 -3.39 11.67 10.99
CA TYR A 115 -4.56 11.55 11.84
C TYR A 115 -4.55 10.26 12.68
N ILE A 116 -4.20 9.14 12.06
CA ILE A 116 -4.10 7.83 12.75
C ILE A 116 -3.03 7.88 13.84
N LEU A 117 -1.89 8.52 13.59
CA LEU A 117 -0.82 8.69 14.56
C LEU A 117 -1.23 9.55 15.75
N GLU A 118 -1.95 10.64 15.49
CA GLU A 118 -2.39 11.57 16.53
C GLU A 118 -3.53 11.02 17.39
N HIS A 119 -4.38 10.16 16.82
CA HIS A 119 -5.59 9.66 17.45
C HIS A 119 -5.56 8.14 17.62
N ARG A 120 -4.48 7.60 18.16
CA ARG A 120 -4.19 6.15 18.26
C ARG A 120 -5.35 5.29 18.77
N ASP A 121 -6.12 5.82 19.72
CA ASP A 121 -7.28 5.13 20.32
C ASP A 121 -8.62 5.74 19.86
N GLY A 122 -8.62 6.47 18.76
CA GLY A 122 -9.83 7.09 18.20
C GLY A 122 -10.84 6.06 17.71
N GLU A 123 -12.10 6.38 17.88
CA GLU A 123 -13.24 5.53 17.48
C GLU A 123 -13.16 5.12 16.00
N HIS A 124 -12.65 6.00 15.15
CA HIS A 124 -12.59 5.79 13.71
C HIS A 124 -11.25 5.25 13.20
N VAL A 125 -10.26 5.06 14.07
CA VAL A 125 -8.91 4.65 13.67
C VAL A 125 -8.92 3.27 13.01
N ASN A 126 -9.64 2.32 13.56
CA ASN A 126 -9.77 0.99 12.99
C ASN A 126 -10.37 1.05 11.57
N LEU A 127 -11.41 1.85 11.40
CA LEU A 127 -12.08 2.07 10.14
C LEU A 127 -11.12 2.64 9.07
N PHE A 128 -10.31 3.64 9.44
CA PHE A 128 -9.31 4.22 8.54
C PHE A 128 -8.17 3.25 8.22
N CYS A 129 -7.70 2.48 9.19
CA CYS A 129 -6.67 1.48 8.97
C CYS A 129 -7.11 0.41 7.96
N GLU A 130 -8.30 -0.13 8.13
CA GLU A 130 -8.88 -1.09 7.19
C GLU A 130 -9.07 -0.48 5.80
N GLN A 131 -9.54 0.77 5.74
CA GLN A 131 -9.75 1.47 4.48
C GLN A 131 -8.43 1.71 3.74
N LEU A 132 -7.41 2.17 4.41
CA LEU A 132 -6.08 2.40 3.82
C LEU A 132 -5.45 1.09 3.34
N TYR A 133 -5.62 0.02 4.10
CA TYR A 133 -5.12 -1.30 3.70
C TYR A 133 -5.81 -1.82 2.44
N ASP A 134 -7.13 -1.74 2.38
CA ASP A 134 -7.89 -2.17 1.21
C ASP A 134 -7.63 -1.28 -0.01
N LEU A 135 -7.42 0.03 0.17
CA LEU A 135 -6.99 0.94 -0.90
C LEU A 135 -5.62 0.56 -1.45
N ALA A 136 -4.68 0.20 -0.57
CA ALA A 136 -3.36 -0.27 -0.96
C ALA A 136 -3.43 -1.58 -1.76
N LEU A 137 -4.27 -2.51 -1.33
CA LEU A 137 -4.52 -3.76 -2.05
C LEU A 137 -5.13 -3.50 -3.44
N LEU A 138 -6.10 -2.58 -3.54
CA LEU A 138 -6.71 -2.21 -4.82
C LEU A 138 -5.72 -1.57 -5.79
N SER A 139 -4.77 -0.79 -5.28
CA SER A 139 -3.71 -0.20 -6.10
C SER A 139 -2.80 -1.25 -6.70
N HIS A 140 -2.66 -2.39 -6.03
CA HIS A 140 -1.80 -3.47 -6.46
C HIS A 140 -2.53 -4.54 -7.29
N GLY A 141 -3.81 -4.78 -6.98
CA GLY A 141 -4.60 -5.82 -7.63
C GLY A 141 -6.09 -5.68 -7.34
N SER A 142 -6.77 -6.80 -7.28
CA SER A 142 -8.20 -6.84 -6.96
C SER A 142 -8.44 -7.35 -5.55
N LEU A 143 -9.50 -6.86 -4.93
CA LEU A 143 -9.99 -7.41 -3.66
C LEU A 143 -10.83 -8.66 -3.92
N THR A 144 -10.86 -9.55 -2.92
CA THR A 144 -11.83 -10.65 -2.92
C THR A 144 -13.26 -10.09 -2.87
N PRO A 145 -14.28 -10.81 -3.37
CA PRO A 145 -15.67 -10.31 -3.35
C PRO A 145 -16.15 -9.92 -1.95
N GLU A 146 -15.75 -10.66 -0.94
CA GLU A 146 -16.10 -10.39 0.46
C GLU A 146 -15.45 -9.09 0.96
N ARG A 147 -14.15 -8.92 0.70
CA ARG A 147 -13.44 -7.68 1.03
C ARG A 147 -13.98 -6.48 0.28
N MET A 148 -14.34 -6.67 -0.99
CA MET A 148 -14.92 -5.60 -1.81
C MET A 148 -16.26 -5.14 -1.22
N THR A 149 -17.12 -6.05 -0.79
CA THR A 149 -18.38 -5.72 -0.13
C THR A 149 -18.16 -4.90 1.14
N ASN A 150 -17.23 -5.33 1.97
CA ASN A 150 -16.87 -4.61 3.20
C ASN A 150 -16.25 -3.24 2.91
N PHE A 151 -15.41 -3.16 1.89
CA PHE A 151 -14.80 -1.91 1.44
C PHE A 151 -15.85 -0.89 0.98
N ILE A 152 -16.82 -1.32 0.18
CA ILE A 152 -17.90 -0.45 -0.30
C ILE A 152 -18.76 0.04 0.88
N ALA A 153 -19.15 -0.85 1.78
CA ALA A 153 -19.94 -0.50 2.97
C ALA A 153 -19.20 0.53 3.84
N ARG A 154 -17.92 0.31 4.08
CA ARG A 154 -17.07 1.20 4.86
C ARG A 154 -16.89 2.56 4.18
N THR A 155 -16.70 2.55 2.86
CA THR A 155 -16.60 3.79 2.07
C THR A 155 -17.87 4.62 2.19
N ASN A 156 -19.04 4.00 2.10
CA ASN A 156 -20.32 4.69 2.27
C ASN A 156 -20.49 5.25 3.69
N GLU A 157 -20.04 4.53 4.69
CA GLU A 157 -20.05 4.99 6.09
C GLU A 157 -19.18 6.25 6.27
N ILE A 158 -17.96 6.22 5.76
CA ILE A 158 -17.04 7.37 5.82
C ILE A 158 -17.61 8.58 5.09
N MET A 159 -18.15 8.39 3.89
CA MET A 159 -18.78 9.46 3.13
C MET A 159 -20.02 10.01 3.85
N GLY A 160 -20.79 9.16 4.50
CA GLY A 160 -21.93 9.56 5.31
C GLY A 160 -21.53 10.44 6.51
N MET A 161 -20.41 10.16 7.14
CA MET A 161 -19.85 10.98 8.22
C MET A 161 -19.46 12.39 7.72
N LEU A 162 -18.89 12.47 6.53
CA LEU A 162 -18.48 13.73 5.92
C LEU A 162 -19.66 14.55 5.40
N ALA A 163 -20.78 13.90 5.10
CA ALA A 163 -21.98 14.56 4.57
C ALA A 163 -22.88 15.20 5.64
N LYS A 164 -22.54 15.03 6.89
CA LYS A 164 -23.29 15.64 8.01
C LYS A 164 -22.97 17.10 8.24
#